data_315906b227162ddded3f9d0ba24674ab
#
_entry.id   315906b227162ddded3f9d0ba24674ab
#
_cell.length_a   1.000
_cell.length_b   1.000
_cell.length_c   1.000
_cell.angle_alpha   90.00
_cell.angle_beta   90.00
_cell.angle_gamma   90.00
#
_symmetry.space_group_name_H-M   'P 1'
#
loop_
_entity.id
_entity.type
_entity.pdbx_description
1 polymer ?
#
loop_
_entity_poly.entity_id
_entity_poly.type
_entity_poly.pdbx_seq_one_letter_code
_entity_poly.pdbx_strand_id
1 'polypeptide(L)'
;MSWKVTVRHGPEVKREKFGSLDEALGFAREAADRVRREGRLPDINALREIRSDQRVQARIEVSGKGLLRGPEAGLDVKGDGSVVAYRGAVNKRPLEADSLDDAIERLREALSD
;
A
#
# COMPACT_ATOMS: atom_id res chain seq x y z
N MET A 1 -15.74 14.52 1.72
CA MET A 1 -14.45 14.26 1.07
C MET A 1 -14.44 12.85 0.53
N SER A 2 -13.96 12.66 -0.67
CA SER A 2 -13.87 11.31 -1.24
C SER A 2 -12.43 10.79 -1.14
N TRP A 3 -12.30 9.47 -1.15
CA TRP A 3 -11.01 8.81 -1.03
C TRP A 3 -10.81 7.88 -2.22
N LYS A 4 -9.60 7.81 -2.68
CA LYS A 4 -9.25 6.95 -3.80
C LYS A 4 -8.15 6.00 -3.37
N VAL A 5 -8.31 4.72 -3.70
CA VAL A 5 -7.28 3.72 -3.46
C VAL A 5 -6.80 3.21 -4.82
N THR A 6 -5.51 3.24 -5.03
CA THR A 6 -4.88 2.73 -6.24
C THR A 6 -4.00 1.55 -5.87
N VAL A 7 -4.28 0.40 -6.45
CA VAL A 7 -3.50 -0.82 -6.20
C VAL A 7 -2.70 -1.11 -7.46
N ARG A 8 -1.39 -1.12 -7.31
CA ARG A 8 -0.47 -1.47 -8.40
C ARG A 8 0.19 -2.80 -8.07
N HIS A 9 -0.10 -3.81 -8.88
CA HIS A 9 0.43 -5.15 -8.67
C HIS A 9 0.93 -5.68 -10.01
N GLY A 10 2.23 -5.67 -10.20
CA GLY A 10 2.81 -5.99 -11.49
C GLY A 10 2.31 -5.02 -12.54
N PRO A 11 1.84 -5.52 -13.69
CA PRO A 11 1.30 -4.64 -14.72
C PRO A 11 -0.13 -4.17 -14.44
N GLU A 12 -0.79 -4.74 -13.43
CA GLU A 12 -2.17 -4.39 -13.13
C GLU A 12 -2.27 -3.16 -12.25
N VAL A 13 -3.21 -2.29 -12.59
CA VAL A 13 -3.51 -1.11 -11.81
C VAL A 13 -5.02 -1.05 -11.63
N LYS A 14 -5.47 -1.04 -10.39
CA LYS A 14 -6.89 -0.91 -10.03
C LYS A 14 -7.10 0.34 -9.22
N ARG A 15 -8.15 1.06 -9.52
CA ARG A 15 -8.52 2.27 -8.78
C ARG A 15 -9.95 2.16 -8.31
N GLU A 16 -10.17 2.47 -7.04
CA GLU A 16 -11.50 2.48 -6.44
C GLU A 16 -11.70 3.75 -5.64
N LYS A 17 -12.93 4.24 -5.63
CA LYS A 17 -13.31 5.43 -4.88
C LYS A 17 -14.22 5.06 -3.72
N PHE A 18 -14.05 5.76 -2.63
CA PHE A 18 -14.82 5.49 -1.41
C PHE A 18 -15.29 6.79 -0.79
N GLY A 19 -16.43 6.73 -0.12
CA GLY A 19 -17.00 7.90 0.55
C GLY A 19 -16.40 8.16 1.92
N SER A 20 -15.70 7.19 2.50
CA SER A 20 -15.11 7.35 3.81
C SER A 20 -13.70 6.78 3.85
N LEU A 21 -12.91 7.29 4.78
CA LEU A 21 -11.55 6.80 4.99
C LEU A 21 -11.57 5.35 5.48
N ASP A 22 -12.52 5.00 6.34
CA ASP A 22 -12.61 3.63 6.85
C ASP A 22 -12.85 2.63 5.73
N GLU A 23 -13.71 2.96 4.78
CA GLU A 23 -13.95 2.09 3.63
C GLU A 23 -12.70 1.97 2.76
N ALA A 24 -12.02 3.09 2.54
CA ALA A 24 -10.80 3.08 1.73
C ALA A 24 -9.71 2.24 2.40
N LEU A 25 -9.52 2.39 3.69
CA LEU A 25 -8.53 1.62 4.44
C LEU A 25 -8.88 0.14 4.51
N GLY A 26 -10.17 -0.19 4.63
CA GLY A 26 -10.62 -1.57 4.59
C GLY A 26 -10.28 -2.23 3.26
N PHE A 27 -10.51 -1.52 2.17
CA PHE A 27 -10.17 -2.02 0.84
C PHE A 27 -8.65 -2.18 0.69
N ALA A 28 -7.88 -1.20 1.17
CA ALA A 28 -6.43 -1.26 1.12
C ALA A 28 -5.90 -2.46 1.90
N ARG A 29 -6.46 -2.71 3.08
CA ARG A 29 -6.07 -3.84 3.90
C ARG A 29 -6.35 -5.16 3.20
N GLU A 30 -7.53 -5.30 2.63
CA GLU A 30 -7.88 -6.51 1.90
C GLU A 30 -7.01 -6.71 0.67
N ALA A 31 -6.69 -5.65 -0.03
CA ALA A 31 -5.82 -5.74 -1.19
C ALA A 31 -4.42 -6.21 -0.79
N ALA A 32 -3.87 -5.64 0.29
CA ALA A 32 -2.56 -6.04 0.78
C ALA A 32 -2.55 -7.49 1.23
N ASP A 33 -3.60 -7.91 1.94
CA ASP A 33 -3.72 -9.28 2.41
C ASP A 33 -3.83 -10.26 1.26
N ARG A 34 -4.56 -9.89 0.22
CA ARG A 34 -4.69 -10.72 -0.98
C ARG A 34 -3.34 -10.90 -1.67
N VAL A 35 -2.59 -9.81 -1.83
CA VAL A 35 -1.27 -9.88 -2.44
C VAL A 35 -0.35 -10.81 -1.63
N ARG A 36 -0.40 -10.70 -0.31
CA ARG A 36 0.40 -11.54 0.56
C ARG A 36 0.00 -13.02 0.45
N ARG A 37 -1.30 -13.30 0.32
CA ARG A 37 -1.80 -14.68 0.18
C ARG A 37 -1.51 -15.27 -1.17
N GLU A 38 -1.52 -14.47 -2.21
CA GLU A 38 -1.18 -14.95 -3.56
C GLU A 38 0.28 -15.33 -3.64
N GLY A 39 0.99 -14.93 -2.64
CA GLY A 39 2.34 -15.35 -2.49
C GLY A 39 3.34 -14.44 -3.17
N ARG A 40 4.56 -14.84 -3.03
CA ARG A 40 5.69 -14.13 -3.57
C ARG A 40 5.71 -14.25 -5.08
N LEU A 41 6.30 -13.26 -5.72
CA LEU A 41 6.65 -13.42 -7.10
C LEU A 41 7.54 -14.65 -7.21
N PRO A 42 7.24 -15.55 -8.16
CA PRO A 42 8.03 -16.78 -8.26
C PRO A 42 9.50 -16.42 -8.40
N ASP A 43 10.31 -17.11 -7.61
CA ASP A 43 11.74 -16.95 -7.67
C ASP A 43 12.24 -17.79 -8.82
N ILE A 44 11.86 -17.36 -10.02
CA ILE A 44 12.06 -18.13 -11.23
C ILE A 44 13.54 -18.31 -11.55
N ASN A 45 14.34 -17.39 -11.08
CA ASN A 45 15.77 -17.45 -11.33
C ASN A 45 16.53 -17.37 -10.02
N ALA A 46 16.86 -18.51 -9.50
CA ALA A 46 17.70 -18.60 -8.31
C ALA A 46 19.07 -17.94 -8.52
N LEU A 47 19.41 -17.68 -9.77
CA LEU A 47 20.68 -17.05 -10.11
C LEU A 47 20.62 -15.54 -10.08
N ARG A 48 19.43 -14.97 -9.93
CA ARG A 48 19.31 -13.52 -9.87
C ARG A 48 19.58 -13.05 -8.46
N GLU A 49 20.40 -12.03 -8.38
CA GLU A 49 20.82 -11.48 -7.12
C GLU A 49 19.76 -10.64 -6.41
N ILE A 50 18.67 -10.31 -7.10
CA ILE A 50 17.62 -9.53 -6.49
C ILE A 50 16.82 -10.42 -5.56
N ARG A 51 16.92 -10.13 -4.28
CA ARG A 51 16.16 -10.87 -3.28
C ARG A 51 14.69 -10.49 -3.35
N SER A 52 13.82 -11.48 -3.30
CA SER A 52 12.38 -11.24 -3.32
C SER A 52 11.93 -10.40 -2.14
N ASP A 53 12.61 -10.50 -1.00
CA ASP A 53 12.28 -9.72 0.19
C ASP A 53 12.55 -8.23 0.02
N GLN A 54 13.38 -7.84 -0.94
CA GLN A 54 13.67 -6.44 -1.21
C GLN A 54 12.83 -5.85 -2.32
N ARG A 55 12.12 -6.68 -3.06
CA ARG A 55 11.28 -6.20 -4.15
C ARG A 55 9.92 -5.77 -3.64
N VAL A 56 9.48 -4.61 -4.11
CA VAL A 56 8.11 -4.21 -3.88
C VAL A 56 7.23 -5.00 -4.83
N GLN A 57 6.42 -5.90 -4.28
CA GLN A 57 5.52 -6.73 -5.07
C GLN A 57 4.28 -5.96 -5.48
N ALA A 58 3.76 -5.14 -4.57
CA ALA A 58 2.59 -4.33 -4.85
C ALA A 58 2.67 -3.03 -4.07
N ARG A 59 2.05 -2.00 -4.61
CA ARG A 59 1.94 -0.70 -3.95
C ARG A 59 0.48 -0.31 -3.88
N ILE A 60 0.04 0.06 -2.70
CA ILE A 60 -1.34 0.46 -2.45
C ILE A 60 -1.31 1.90 -1.98
N GLU A 61 -1.83 2.80 -2.80
CA GLU A 61 -1.82 4.23 -2.52
C GLU A 61 -3.21 4.69 -2.13
N VAL A 62 -3.30 5.47 -1.05
CA VAL A 62 -4.56 6.04 -0.58
C VAL A 62 -4.44 7.55 -0.61
N SER A 63 -5.34 8.20 -1.30
CA SER A 63 -5.33 9.66 -1.39
C SER A 63 -6.72 10.24 -1.18
N GLY A 64 -6.77 11.38 -0.51
CA GLY A 64 -7.99 12.13 -0.34
C GLY A 64 -8.17 13.14 -1.45
N LYS A 65 -9.40 13.34 -1.87
CA LYS A 65 -9.72 14.37 -2.86
C LYS A 65 -10.38 15.55 -2.17
N GLY A 66 -9.89 16.73 -2.47
CA GLY A 66 -10.45 17.98 -2.00
C GLY A 66 -10.25 19.03 -3.06
N LEU A 67 -10.52 20.28 -2.71
CA LEU A 67 -10.29 21.39 -3.62
C LEU A 67 -8.82 21.54 -3.99
N LEU A 68 -7.95 21.17 -3.05
CA LEU A 68 -6.52 21.19 -3.27
C LEU A 68 -6.03 19.75 -3.16
N ARG A 69 -4.72 19.58 -3.33
CA ARG A 69 -4.12 18.26 -3.18
C ARG A 69 -4.39 17.73 -1.78
N GLY A 70 -5.10 16.62 -1.70
CA GLY A 70 -5.40 16.01 -0.41
C GLY A 70 -4.23 15.22 0.13
N PRO A 71 -4.39 14.68 1.35
CA PRO A 71 -3.34 13.85 1.95
C PRO A 71 -3.14 12.56 1.17
N GLU A 72 -1.92 12.07 1.17
CA GLU A 72 -1.55 10.84 0.49
C GLU A 72 -0.68 9.99 1.39
N ALA A 73 -0.94 8.70 1.38
CA ALA A 73 -0.15 7.72 2.10
C ALA A 73 -0.35 6.37 1.43
N GLY A 74 0.41 5.38 1.81
CA GLY A 74 0.26 4.08 1.18
C GLY A 74 1.06 2.98 1.85
N LEU A 75 0.97 1.81 1.24
CA LEU A 75 1.66 0.61 1.68
C LEU A 75 2.44 0.02 0.51
N ASP A 76 3.65 -0.43 0.81
CA ASP A 76 4.41 -1.28 -0.12
C ASP A 76 4.39 -2.69 0.45
N VAL A 77 3.90 -3.64 -0.34
CA VAL A 77 3.95 -5.06 0.02
C VAL A 77 5.17 -5.65 -0.66
N LYS A 78 6.08 -6.19 0.13
CA LYS A 78 7.31 -6.73 -0.39
C LYS A 78 7.21 -8.22 -0.68
N GLY A 79 8.17 -8.72 -1.44
CA GLY A 79 8.15 -10.11 -1.89
C GLY A 79 8.19 -11.13 -0.75
N ASP A 80 8.69 -10.76 0.40
CA ASP A 80 8.71 -11.64 1.58
C ASP A 80 7.41 -11.58 2.39
N GLY A 81 6.44 -10.79 1.93
CA GLY A 81 5.18 -10.60 2.63
C GLY A 81 5.19 -9.47 3.66
N SER A 82 6.33 -8.82 3.85
CA SER A 82 6.37 -7.69 4.76
C SER A 82 5.70 -6.47 4.14
N VAL A 83 5.23 -5.58 5.00
CA VAL A 83 4.50 -4.39 4.59
C VAL A 83 5.19 -3.16 5.15
N VAL A 84 5.40 -2.17 4.31
CA VAL A 84 5.98 -0.90 4.74
C VAL A 84 4.98 0.21 4.46
N ALA A 85 4.55 0.89 5.50
CA ALA A 85 3.69 2.06 5.37
C ALA A 85 4.55 3.28 5.06
N TYR A 86 3.98 4.23 4.32
CA TYR A 86 4.67 5.47 4.04
C TYR A 86 3.67 6.62 3.96
N ARG A 87 4.18 7.83 4.11
CA ARG A 87 3.40 9.05 4.00
C ARG A 87 3.98 9.90 2.89
N GLY A 88 3.11 10.54 2.11
CA GLY A 88 3.51 11.42 1.02
C GLY A 88 3.52 10.73 -0.32
N ALA A 89 3.52 11.52 -1.38
CA ALA A 89 3.51 11.02 -2.75
C ALA A 89 4.88 11.11 -3.40
N VAL A 90 5.54 12.23 -3.25
CA VAL A 90 6.82 12.49 -3.91
C VAL A 90 7.97 12.19 -2.96
N ASN A 91 7.94 12.79 -1.78
CA ASN A 91 8.94 12.52 -0.75
C ASN A 91 8.33 11.55 0.26
N LYS A 92 8.39 10.27 -0.07
CA LYS A 92 7.79 9.25 0.77
C LYS A 92 8.57 9.08 2.05
N ARG A 93 7.87 9.22 3.16
CA ARG A 93 8.45 9.02 4.49
C ARG A 93 7.95 7.70 5.05
N PRO A 94 8.84 6.78 5.38
CA PRO A 94 8.42 5.51 5.99
C PRO A 94 7.74 5.75 7.33
N LEU A 95 6.72 4.96 7.59
CA LEU A 95 6.03 4.95 8.87
C LEU A 95 6.29 3.59 9.50
N GLU A 96 6.72 3.58 10.75
CA GLU A 96 7.02 2.34 11.42
C GLU A 96 5.75 1.55 11.72
N ALA A 97 5.77 0.27 11.40
CA ALA A 97 4.65 -0.62 11.64
C ALA A 97 5.16 -2.04 11.79
N ASP A 98 4.59 -2.76 12.76
CA ASP A 98 5.01 -4.14 13.06
C ASP A 98 4.16 -5.18 12.36
N SER A 99 3.01 -4.78 11.83
CA SER A 99 2.07 -5.70 11.20
C SER A 99 1.24 -4.95 10.18
N LEU A 100 0.47 -5.71 9.39
CA LEU A 100 -0.45 -5.08 8.44
C LEU A 100 -1.48 -4.22 9.17
N ASP A 101 -2.05 -4.72 10.27
CA ASP A 101 -3.02 -3.95 11.02
C ASP A 101 -2.41 -2.66 11.57
N ASP A 102 -1.19 -2.74 12.07
CA ASP A 102 -0.50 -1.56 12.57
C ASP A 102 -0.19 -0.60 11.43
N ALA A 103 0.19 -1.11 10.28
CA ALA A 103 0.43 -0.28 9.10
C ALA A 103 -0.81 0.48 8.69
N ILE A 104 -1.97 -0.17 8.70
CA ILE A 104 -3.24 0.48 8.38
C ILE A 104 -3.54 1.59 9.39
N GLU A 105 -3.26 1.36 10.67
CA GLU A 105 -3.44 2.40 11.68
C GLU A 105 -2.50 3.59 11.45
N ARG A 106 -1.26 3.32 11.03
CA ARG A 106 -0.35 4.42 10.68
C ARG A 106 -0.89 5.23 9.51
N LEU A 107 -1.48 4.55 8.52
CA LEU A 107 -2.11 5.26 7.40
C LEU A 107 -3.29 6.11 7.88
N ARG A 108 -4.10 5.56 8.77
CA ARG A 108 -5.24 6.30 9.32
C ARG A 108 -4.77 7.58 9.99
N GLU A 109 -3.75 7.49 10.81
CA GLU A 109 -3.20 8.66 11.49
C GLU A 109 -2.67 9.69 10.49
N ALA A 110 -1.93 9.21 9.49
CA ALA A 110 -1.34 10.10 8.49
C ALA A 110 -2.40 10.80 7.65
N LEU A 111 -3.48 10.10 7.34
CA LEU A 111 -4.53 10.63 6.46
C LEU A 111 -5.60 11.42 7.21
N SER A 112 -5.64 11.30 8.52
CA SER A 112 -6.64 12.00 9.34
C SER A 112 -6.19 13.38 9.80
N ASP A 113 -4.93 13.69 9.67
CA ASP A 113 -4.38 14.99 10.07
C ASP A 113 -4.73 16.08 9.08
#